data_1dacb6a1a5d6606937c67c42a450f9c6
#
_entry.id   1dacb6a1a5d6606937c67c42a450f9c6
#
_cell.length_a   1.000
_cell.length_b   1.000
_cell.length_c   1.000
_cell.angle_alpha   90.00
_cell.angle_beta   90.00
_cell.angle_gamma   90.00
#
_symmetry.space_group_name_H-M   'P 1'
#
loop_
_entity.id
_entity.type
_entity.pdbx_description
1 polymer ?
#
loop_
_entity_poly.entity_id
_entity_poly.type
_entity_poly.pdbx_seq_one_letter_code
_entity_poly.pdbx_strand_id
1 'polypeptide(L)'
;MSRLFSSITIRGQEIKNKCWVSPMCQYSSEDGFSNNWHLVHLGSRAAGGAGLVMTEAAAISPEGRISPSDLGIWKDDHIDGLSKITSFIKEMNSIPAIQIAHSGRKGSTHKPWEEGYSVSDNEGGWQPLGPSSIPFDNRSAVSYTHLRAHETNS
;
A
#
# COMPACT_ATOMS: atom_id res chain seq x y z
N MET A 1 15.76 6.74 30.87
CA MET A 1 15.37 5.94 29.66
C MET A 1 15.15 6.88 28.48
N SER A 2 15.54 6.46 27.28
CA SER A 2 15.31 7.25 26.06
C SER A 2 13.80 7.35 25.79
N ARG A 3 13.31 8.54 25.43
CA ARG A 3 11.90 8.76 25.03
C ARG A 3 11.50 7.95 23.79
N LEU A 4 12.46 7.58 22.93
CA LEU A 4 12.23 6.78 21.74
C LEU A 4 11.76 5.35 22.10
N PHE A 5 12.34 4.76 23.13
CA PHE A 5 12.06 3.39 23.55
C PHE A 5 11.01 3.29 24.66
N SER A 6 10.36 4.39 25.04
CA SER A 6 9.19 4.33 25.92
C SER A 6 7.94 3.98 25.13
N SER A 7 7.03 3.20 25.73
CA SER A 7 5.73 2.88 25.12
C SER A 7 4.87 4.11 24.88
N ILE A 8 3.89 3.96 24.00
CA ILE A 8 2.85 4.95 23.74
C ILE A 8 1.52 4.21 23.52
N THR A 9 0.43 4.78 24.04
CA THR A 9 -0.92 4.24 23.84
C THR A 9 -1.68 5.12 22.86
N ILE A 10 -2.20 4.51 21.79
CA ILE A 10 -3.04 5.16 20.79
C ILE A 10 -4.36 4.40 20.69
N ARG A 11 -5.48 5.07 20.97
CA ARG A 11 -6.82 4.50 20.96
C ARG A 11 -6.93 3.17 21.73
N GLY A 12 -6.27 3.09 22.91
CA GLY A 12 -6.26 1.89 23.75
C GLY A 12 -5.26 0.80 23.34
N GLN A 13 -4.60 0.92 22.20
CA GLN A 13 -3.53 0.02 21.77
C GLN A 13 -2.18 0.52 22.28
N GLU A 14 -1.54 -0.28 23.13
CA GLU A 14 -0.17 -0.01 23.58
C GLU A 14 0.83 -0.45 22.49
N ILE A 15 1.76 0.45 22.17
CA ILE A 15 2.86 0.23 21.24
C ILE A 15 4.17 0.32 22.03
N LYS A 16 4.99 -0.73 21.99
CA LYS A 16 6.17 -0.92 22.86
C LYS A 16 7.24 0.16 22.78
N ASN A 17 7.31 0.89 21.68
CA ASN A 17 8.24 2.01 21.45
C ASN A 17 7.74 2.92 20.32
N LYS A 18 8.45 4.01 20.06
CA LYS A 18 8.13 4.99 19.02
C LYS A 18 8.99 4.84 17.75
N CYS A 19 9.71 3.75 17.63
CA CYS A 19 10.42 3.38 16.41
C CYS A 19 9.49 2.59 15.51
N TRP A 20 8.94 3.23 14.47
CA TRP A 20 7.92 2.68 13.61
C TRP A 20 8.40 2.59 12.16
N VAL A 21 7.94 1.57 11.47
CA VAL A 21 8.22 1.41 10.04
C VAL A 21 7.11 2.11 9.26
N SER A 22 7.49 3.14 8.51
CA SER A 22 6.60 3.86 7.61
C SER A 22 6.26 3.02 6.37
N PRO A 23 5.13 3.31 5.69
CA PRO A 23 4.78 2.63 4.44
C PRO A 23 5.79 2.94 3.33
N MET A 24 6.27 1.91 2.67
CA MET A 24 7.25 2.01 1.57
C MET A 24 6.93 0.98 0.50
N CYS A 25 6.50 1.44 -0.68
CA CYS A 25 6.16 0.58 -1.81
C CYS A 25 7.34 -0.32 -2.19
N GLN A 26 7.07 -1.61 -2.32
CA GLN A 26 8.05 -2.64 -2.65
C GLN A 26 8.00 -3.03 -4.13
N TYR A 27 6.89 -2.72 -4.79
CA TYR A 27 6.67 -3.06 -6.21
C TYR A 27 6.94 -4.54 -6.52
N SER A 28 6.52 -5.43 -5.62
CA SER A 28 6.84 -6.87 -5.65
C SER A 28 5.61 -7.76 -5.62
N SER A 29 4.42 -7.17 -5.72
CA SER A 29 3.15 -7.90 -5.79
C SER A 29 2.81 -8.32 -7.22
N GLU A 30 2.06 -9.39 -7.34
CA GLU A 30 1.39 -9.81 -8.56
C GLU A 30 -0.11 -9.86 -8.27
N ASP A 31 -0.92 -9.17 -9.09
CA ASP A 31 -2.37 -9.00 -8.87
C ASP A 31 -2.74 -8.61 -7.43
N GLY A 32 -1.93 -7.77 -6.81
CA GLY A 32 -2.13 -7.30 -5.44
C GLY A 32 -1.77 -8.28 -4.32
N PHE A 33 -1.41 -9.51 -4.64
CA PHE A 33 -1.07 -10.50 -3.63
C PHE A 33 0.25 -10.20 -2.92
N SER A 34 0.24 -10.30 -1.60
CA SER A 34 1.47 -10.35 -0.83
C SER A 34 2.17 -11.70 -1.02
N ASN A 35 3.49 -11.70 -0.93
CA ASN A 35 4.31 -12.88 -1.12
C ASN A 35 5.44 -12.97 -0.06
N ASN A 36 6.37 -13.88 -0.23
CA ASN A 36 7.47 -14.07 0.72
C ASN A 36 8.37 -12.84 0.88
N TRP A 37 8.50 -12.00 -0.15
CA TRP A 37 9.23 -10.75 -0.03
C TRP A 37 8.61 -9.84 1.03
N HIS A 38 7.28 -9.69 1.00
CA HIS A 38 6.55 -8.86 1.98
C HIS A 38 6.71 -9.42 3.40
N LEU A 39 6.64 -10.76 3.56
CA LEU A 39 6.85 -11.40 4.86
C LEU A 39 8.28 -11.12 5.38
N VAL A 40 9.29 -11.30 4.56
CA VAL A 40 10.69 -11.04 4.94
C VAL A 40 10.93 -9.57 5.21
N HIS A 41 10.43 -8.69 4.32
CA HIS A 41 10.58 -7.25 4.45
C HIS A 41 9.95 -6.71 5.73
N LEU A 42 8.68 -6.99 5.98
CA LEU A 42 7.96 -6.48 7.14
C LEU A 42 8.35 -7.25 8.42
N GLY A 43 8.48 -8.58 8.31
CA GLY A 43 8.83 -9.44 9.42
C GLY A 43 10.22 -9.15 10.01
N SER A 44 11.22 -8.88 9.16
CA SER A 44 12.55 -8.54 9.63
C SER A 44 12.57 -7.25 10.46
N ARG A 45 11.74 -6.26 10.14
CA ARG A 45 11.59 -5.01 10.89
C ARG A 45 10.93 -5.25 12.24
N ALA A 46 9.90 -6.10 12.27
CA ALA A 46 9.25 -6.51 13.50
C ALA A 46 10.22 -7.27 14.42
N ALA A 47 10.97 -8.25 13.88
CA ALA A 47 12.01 -8.98 14.58
C ALA A 47 13.15 -8.06 15.05
N GLY A 48 13.46 -7.00 14.29
CA GLY A 48 14.42 -5.95 14.64
C GLY A 48 13.94 -5.02 15.76
N GLY A 49 12.71 -5.18 16.26
CA GLY A 49 12.20 -4.49 17.45
C GLY A 49 11.35 -3.25 17.18
N ALA A 50 10.93 -2.99 15.95
CA ALA A 50 9.99 -1.91 15.65
C ALA A 50 8.72 -2.03 16.50
N GLY A 51 8.17 -0.92 16.99
CA GLY A 51 6.93 -0.90 17.76
C GLY A 51 5.70 -1.08 16.89
N LEU A 52 5.73 -0.50 15.70
CA LEU A 52 4.68 -0.61 14.69
C LEU A 52 5.32 -0.86 13.33
N VAL A 53 4.71 -1.74 12.54
CA VAL A 53 5.14 -2.03 11.17
C VAL A 53 3.96 -1.84 10.24
N MET A 54 4.05 -0.82 9.38
CA MET A 54 3.02 -0.49 8.41
C MET A 54 3.37 -1.10 7.04
N THR A 55 2.38 -1.71 6.39
CA THR A 55 2.53 -2.15 5.01
C THR A 55 2.75 -0.95 4.09
N GLU A 56 3.26 -1.20 2.92
CA GLU A 56 3.19 -0.27 1.79
C GLU A 56 1.73 0.12 1.47
N ALA A 57 1.57 1.07 0.56
CA ALA A 57 0.26 1.44 0.03
C ALA A 57 -0.43 0.20 -0.55
N ALA A 58 -1.53 -0.21 0.10
CA ALA A 58 -2.38 -1.31 -0.34
C ALA A 58 -3.59 -0.74 -1.08
N ALA A 59 -3.69 -1.02 -2.35
CA ALA A 59 -4.76 -0.50 -3.20
C ALA A 59 -6.12 -1.11 -2.83
N ILE A 60 -7.15 -0.28 -2.77
CA ILE A 60 -8.54 -0.69 -2.46
C ILE A 60 -9.33 -1.13 -3.70
N SER A 61 -8.75 -0.98 -4.88
CA SER A 61 -9.28 -1.46 -6.17
C SER A 61 -8.10 -1.71 -7.12
N PRO A 62 -8.29 -2.53 -8.18
CA PRO A 62 -7.21 -2.80 -9.15
C PRO A 62 -6.62 -1.52 -9.77
N GLU A 63 -7.48 -0.58 -10.16
CA GLU A 63 -7.09 0.70 -10.74
C GLU A 63 -6.55 1.70 -9.72
N GLY A 64 -6.73 1.41 -8.43
CA GLY A 64 -6.17 2.20 -7.32
C GLY A 64 -4.68 2.00 -7.10
N ARG A 65 -4.04 1.07 -7.80
CA ARG A 65 -2.60 0.82 -7.72
C ARG A 65 -1.80 1.96 -8.37
N ILE A 66 -0.57 2.17 -7.90
CA ILE A 66 0.41 3.05 -8.56
C ILE A 66 0.95 2.35 -9.79
N SER A 67 1.40 1.09 -9.62
CA SER A 67 1.95 0.22 -10.66
C SER A 67 1.26 -1.15 -10.68
N PRO A 68 1.39 -1.94 -11.74
CA PRO A 68 0.89 -3.31 -11.77
C PRO A 68 1.42 -4.21 -10.63
N SER A 69 2.54 -3.81 -10.01
CA SER A 69 3.23 -4.57 -8.97
C SER A 69 2.94 -4.11 -7.54
N ASP A 70 1.91 -3.32 -7.33
CA ASP A 70 1.55 -2.82 -6.00
C ASP A 70 0.73 -3.85 -5.22
N LEU A 71 0.88 -3.77 -3.88
CA LEU A 71 0.05 -4.52 -2.94
C LEU A 71 -1.41 -4.09 -3.03
N GLY A 72 -2.31 -5.03 -2.83
CA GLY A 72 -3.76 -4.82 -2.87
C GLY A 72 -4.52 -5.40 -1.70
N ILE A 73 -5.73 -4.87 -1.49
CA ILE A 73 -6.69 -5.36 -0.50
C ILE A 73 -8.13 -5.29 -1.03
N TRP A 74 -8.32 -5.38 -2.34
CA TRP A 74 -9.63 -5.19 -2.99
C TRP A 74 -10.47 -6.46 -3.13
N LYS A 75 -9.94 -7.64 -2.73
CA LYS A 75 -10.65 -8.92 -2.76
C LYS A 75 -10.27 -9.79 -1.55
N ASP A 76 -11.17 -10.67 -1.16
CA ASP A 76 -10.99 -11.53 0.01
C ASP A 76 -9.78 -12.49 -0.13
N ASP A 77 -9.43 -12.89 -1.35
CA ASP A 77 -8.27 -13.74 -1.62
C ASP A 77 -6.94 -13.13 -1.13
N HIS A 78 -6.87 -11.81 -0.94
CA HIS A 78 -5.69 -11.13 -0.40
C HIS A 78 -5.51 -11.35 1.11
N ILE A 79 -6.57 -11.77 1.82
CA ILE A 79 -6.60 -11.88 3.28
C ILE A 79 -5.56 -12.88 3.78
N ASP A 80 -5.45 -14.06 3.19
CA ASP A 80 -4.59 -15.15 3.68
C ASP A 80 -3.12 -14.73 3.74
N GLY A 81 -2.61 -14.10 2.66
CA GLY A 81 -1.24 -13.62 2.61
C GLY A 81 -0.96 -12.53 3.63
N LEU A 82 -1.88 -11.56 3.75
CA LEU A 82 -1.77 -10.47 4.72
C LEU A 82 -1.91 -10.98 6.16
N SER A 83 -2.79 -11.95 6.41
CA SER A 83 -2.97 -12.58 7.73
C SER A 83 -1.70 -13.28 8.20
N LYS A 84 -1.01 -14.00 7.33
CA LYS A 84 0.28 -14.62 7.62
C LYS A 84 1.31 -13.58 8.07
N ILE A 85 1.41 -12.47 7.37
CA ILE A 85 2.34 -11.38 7.68
C ILE A 85 1.98 -10.72 9.01
N THR A 86 0.72 -10.38 9.20
CA THR A 86 0.26 -9.70 10.42
C THR A 86 0.39 -10.59 11.65
N SER A 87 0.18 -11.90 11.53
CA SER A 87 0.41 -12.87 12.61
C SER A 87 1.87 -12.89 13.03
N PHE A 88 2.80 -12.97 12.08
CA PHE A 88 4.24 -12.92 12.37
C PHE A 88 4.66 -11.61 13.05
N ILE A 89 4.14 -10.47 12.56
CA ILE A 89 4.43 -9.16 13.18
C ILE A 89 3.97 -9.14 14.66
N LYS A 90 2.78 -9.69 14.95
CA LYS A 90 2.25 -9.78 16.32
C LYS A 90 3.09 -10.71 17.21
N GLU A 91 3.55 -11.86 16.68
CA GLU A 91 4.46 -12.76 17.39
C GLU A 91 5.77 -12.07 17.82
N MET A 92 6.24 -11.09 17.04
CA MET A 92 7.39 -10.24 17.37
C MET A 92 7.05 -9.10 18.34
N ASN A 93 5.87 -9.12 18.95
CA ASN A 93 5.38 -8.06 19.84
C ASN A 93 5.42 -6.67 19.17
N SER A 94 5.04 -6.61 17.90
CA SER A 94 4.90 -5.38 17.11
C SER A 94 3.45 -5.22 16.65
N ILE A 95 3.03 -3.98 16.42
CA ILE A 95 1.67 -3.68 15.94
C ILE A 95 1.69 -3.65 14.42
N PRO A 96 0.95 -4.55 13.73
CA PRO A 96 0.77 -4.44 12.28
C PRO A 96 -0.19 -3.31 11.96
N ALA A 97 0.14 -2.56 10.92
CA ALA A 97 -0.69 -1.50 10.37
C ALA A 97 -0.72 -1.58 8.84
N ILE A 98 -1.72 -0.99 8.23
CA ILE A 98 -1.89 -0.94 6.78
C ILE A 98 -2.10 0.49 6.31
N GLN A 99 -1.45 0.88 5.22
CA GLN A 99 -1.78 2.09 4.49
C GLN A 99 -2.78 1.75 3.39
N ILE A 100 -4.05 2.13 3.56
CA ILE A 100 -5.07 1.99 2.51
C ILE A 100 -4.89 3.13 1.50
N ALA A 101 -4.87 2.82 0.21
CA ALA A 101 -4.51 3.79 -0.80
C ALA A 101 -5.32 3.65 -2.10
N HIS A 102 -5.46 4.77 -2.78
CA HIS A 102 -5.85 4.87 -4.18
C HIS A 102 -4.96 5.92 -4.84
N SER A 103 -4.20 5.52 -5.85
CA SER A 103 -3.19 6.36 -6.51
C SER A 103 -3.78 7.56 -7.27
N GLY A 104 -5.06 7.46 -7.62
CA GLY A 104 -5.72 8.49 -8.41
C GLY A 104 -5.01 8.68 -9.77
N ARG A 105 -4.85 9.93 -10.17
CA ARG A 105 -4.20 10.29 -11.45
C ARG A 105 -2.69 9.95 -11.53
N LYS A 106 -2.08 9.50 -10.43
CA LYS A 106 -0.69 9.01 -10.40
C LYS A 106 -0.58 7.50 -10.60
N GLY A 107 -1.68 6.81 -10.90
CA GLY A 107 -1.71 5.38 -11.16
C GLY A 107 -1.22 5.02 -12.57
N SER A 108 -1.12 3.72 -12.83
CA SER A 108 -0.70 3.15 -14.11
C SER A 108 0.70 3.59 -14.53
N THR A 109 1.65 3.55 -13.58
CA THR A 109 3.05 3.92 -13.82
C THR A 109 3.97 2.70 -13.73
N HIS A 110 5.10 2.77 -14.42
CA HIS A 110 6.19 1.84 -14.24
C HIS A 110 6.79 1.93 -12.83
N LYS A 111 7.55 0.91 -12.44
CA LYS A 111 8.35 0.97 -11.21
C LYS A 111 9.41 2.07 -11.34
N PRO A 112 9.82 2.71 -10.24
CA PRO A 112 10.74 3.85 -10.30
C PRO A 112 12.09 3.62 -10.97
N TRP A 113 12.48 2.36 -11.13
CA TRP A 113 13.76 1.95 -11.77
C TRP A 113 13.59 1.39 -13.18
N GLU A 114 12.36 1.34 -13.70
CA GLU A 114 12.06 0.94 -15.08
C GLU A 114 12.04 2.16 -15.99
N GLU A 115 12.29 1.94 -17.28
CA GLU A 115 12.20 3.01 -18.27
C GLU A 115 10.72 3.37 -18.54
N GLY A 116 10.50 4.65 -18.86
CA GLY A 116 9.17 5.18 -19.10
C GLY A 116 8.50 5.68 -17.81
N TYR A 117 7.27 6.18 -17.94
CA TYR A 117 6.48 6.65 -16.82
C TYR A 117 5.11 5.95 -16.77
N SER A 118 4.30 6.09 -17.82
CA SER A 118 3.00 5.42 -17.92
C SER A 118 3.14 4.04 -18.52
N VAL A 119 2.49 3.05 -17.90
CA VAL A 119 2.38 1.68 -18.41
C VAL A 119 1.37 1.67 -19.55
N SER A 120 1.72 1.07 -20.68
CA SER A 120 0.79 0.90 -21.80
C SER A 120 -0.25 -0.19 -21.53
N ASP A 121 -1.39 -0.14 -22.22
CA ASP A 121 -2.46 -1.14 -22.08
C ASP A 121 -1.94 -2.57 -22.36
N ASN A 122 -1.02 -2.71 -23.32
CA ASN A 122 -0.42 -3.99 -23.68
C ASN A 122 0.51 -4.57 -22.59
N GLU A 123 0.97 -3.75 -21.66
CA GLU A 123 1.83 -4.10 -20.54
C GLU A 123 1.04 -4.21 -19.22
N GLY A 124 -0.30 -4.20 -19.30
CA GLY A 124 -1.17 -4.26 -18.13
C GLY A 124 -1.43 -2.92 -17.47
N GLY A 125 -1.22 -1.82 -18.19
CA GLY A 125 -1.62 -0.48 -17.79
C GLY A 125 -3.14 -0.31 -17.79
N TRP A 126 -3.59 0.75 -17.18
CA TRP A 126 -5.01 1.13 -17.14
C TRP A 126 -5.14 2.66 -17.18
N GLN A 127 -6.33 3.11 -17.53
CA GLN A 127 -6.61 4.54 -17.45
C GLN A 127 -6.88 4.94 -15.98
N PRO A 128 -6.08 5.85 -15.40
CA PRO A 128 -6.25 6.27 -14.02
C PRO A 128 -7.59 6.94 -13.76
N LEU A 129 -8.11 6.80 -12.53
CA LEU A 129 -9.27 7.52 -12.06
C LEU A 129 -8.85 8.77 -11.29
N GLY A 130 -9.49 9.90 -11.57
CA GLY A 130 -9.17 11.17 -10.90
C GLY A 130 -10.39 12.07 -10.79
N PRO A 131 -10.31 13.14 -9.99
CA PRO A 131 -11.42 14.10 -9.80
C PRO A 131 -11.64 15.00 -11.03
N SER A 132 -10.78 14.95 -12.02
CA SER A 132 -10.89 15.66 -13.30
C SER A 132 -10.06 14.96 -14.38
N SER A 133 -10.40 15.19 -15.65
CA SER A 133 -9.68 14.63 -16.81
C SER A 133 -8.34 15.33 -17.10
N ILE A 134 -7.68 15.83 -16.07
CA ILE A 134 -6.38 16.49 -16.18
C ILE A 134 -5.31 15.49 -15.75
N PRO A 135 -4.32 15.16 -16.59
CA PRO A 135 -3.22 14.27 -16.21
C PRO A 135 -2.39 14.89 -15.06
N PHE A 136 -1.68 14.03 -14.31
CA PHE A 136 -0.83 14.52 -13.22
C PHE A 136 0.29 15.44 -13.76
N ASP A 137 0.93 15.01 -14.83
CA ASP A 137 1.92 15.78 -15.59
C ASP A 137 1.84 15.40 -17.08
N ASN A 138 2.74 15.93 -17.90
CA ASN A 138 2.78 15.67 -19.34
C ASN A 138 3.24 14.25 -19.74
N ARG A 139 3.67 13.44 -18.77
CA ARG A 139 4.09 12.04 -18.98
C ARG A 139 3.01 11.05 -18.50
N SER A 140 2.03 11.55 -17.76
CA SER A 140 0.98 10.74 -17.17
C SER A 140 -0.16 10.52 -18.15
N ALA A 141 -0.81 9.36 -18.05
CA ALA A 141 -2.05 9.11 -18.76
C ALA A 141 -3.15 10.10 -18.33
N VAL A 142 -4.04 10.43 -19.26
CA VAL A 142 -5.23 11.26 -18.94
C VAL A 142 -6.17 10.45 -18.06
N SER A 143 -6.52 11.00 -16.90
CA SER A 143 -7.43 10.34 -15.97
C SER A 143 -8.90 10.45 -16.43
N TYR A 144 -9.70 9.41 -16.13
CA TYR A 144 -11.14 9.54 -16.14
C TYR A 144 -11.61 10.39 -14.95
N THR A 145 -12.64 11.21 -15.20
CA THR A 145 -13.41 11.78 -14.11
C THR A 145 -14.30 10.67 -13.58
N HIS A 146 -14.03 10.18 -12.38
CA HIS A 146 -14.90 9.21 -11.76
C HIS A 146 -15.82 9.89 -10.78
N LEU A 147 -17.12 9.60 -10.96
CA LEU A 147 -18.25 9.79 -10.06
C LEU A 147 -18.37 11.16 -9.40
N ARG A 148 -19.44 11.81 -9.75
CA ARG A 148 -20.09 12.77 -8.90
C ARG A 148 -20.27 12.14 -7.51
N ALA A 149 -19.81 12.80 -6.48
CA ALA A 149 -19.92 12.37 -5.08
C ALA A 149 -21.39 12.22 -4.59
N HIS A 150 -22.38 12.19 -5.47
CA HIS A 150 -23.82 12.24 -5.17
C HIS A 150 -24.66 11.25 -5.99
N GLU A 151 -24.11 10.27 -6.66
CA GLU A 151 -24.90 9.19 -7.24
C GLU A 151 -24.95 7.95 -6.34
N THR A 152 -25.15 8.13 -5.05
CA THR A 152 -25.83 7.13 -4.24
C THR A 152 -27.31 7.31 -4.48
N ASN A 153 -27.85 6.55 -5.43
CA ASN A 153 -29.27 6.48 -5.62
C ASN A 153 -29.95 5.98 -4.37
N SER A 154 -30.86 6.81 -3.87
CA SER A 154 -31.95 6.46 -2.97
C SER A 154 -32.76 5.28 -3.50
#